data_0081efbb2430d5c6ed6ee7f0006a1df7
#
_entry.id   0081efbb2430d5c6ed6ee7f0006a1df7
#
_cell.length_a   1.000
_cell.length_b   1.000
_cell.length_c   1.000
_cell.angle_alpha   90.00
_cell.angle_beta   90.00
_cell.angle_gamma   90.00
#
_symmetry.space_group_name_H-M   'P 1'
#
loop_
_entity.id
_entity.type
_entity.pdbx_description
1 polymer ?
#
loop_
_entity_poly.entity_id
_entity_poly.type
_entity_poly.pdbx_seq_one_letter_code
_entity_poly.pdbx_strand_id
1 'polypeptide(L)'
;MPNVALTPTAEPPAHPYTLAIDVGGTGLKASVLSKDGAMVADRVKTETKYPLPPEGDTGLVAALTALVKPLPAADRISCGFPGMVRNGLILSAPHFVTKKGPGTAVDQKLLAAWAKFDLASALTAALGKPAKVANDADIQGAAVVKGDGLEVVITLGTGFGSALFMDGQLMPHLELAHQPFRKDETYNDQLGELARKNKGDETWNHRLREAITNLDALFFFDHLYIGGGNARRIDRDDLGDVLGRITIVDNTAGILGGIKLWEVQ
;
A
#
# COMPACT_ATOMS: atom_id res chain seq x y z
N MET A 1 -28.30 12.21 48.27
CA MET A 1 -27.93 11.20 47.27
C MET A 1 -27.19 11.91 46.13
N PRO A 2 -25.92 11.62 45.88
CA PRO A 2 -25.22 12.28 44.79
C PRO A 2 -25.70 11.72 43.45
N ASN A 3 -26.01 12.66 42.54
CA ASN A 3 -26.42 12.40 41.16
C ASN A 3 -25.18 11.86 40.41
N VAL A 4 -25.18 10.55 40.07
CA VAL A 4 -24.15 9.97 39.22
C VAL A 4 -24.50 10.41 37.79
N ALA A 5 -23.75 11.36 37.29
CA ALA A 5 -23.79 11.74 35.88
C ALA A 5 -23.39 10.53 35.03
N LEU A 6 -24.32 9.95 34.31
CA LEU A 6 -24.04 8.94 33.27
C LEU A 6 -23.11 9.55 32.23
N THR A 7 -21.91 9.04 32.15
CA THR A 7 -20.97 9.32 31.05
C THR A 7 -21.68 8.95 29.75
N PRO A 8 -21.70 9.82 28.72
CA PRO A 8 -22.29 9.47 27.42
C PRO A 8 -21.56 8.23 26.90
N THR A 9 -22.26 7.13 26.69
CA THR A 9 -21.74 5.99 25.94
C THR A 9 -21.48 6.51 24.53
N ALA A 10 -20.20 6.49 24.11
CA ALA A 10 -19.82 6.84 22.75
C ALA A 10 -20.66 6.01 21.77
N GLU A 11 -21.30 6.66 20.82
CA GLU A 11 -22.02 5.96 19.77
C GLU A 11 -21.09 4.93 19.09
N PRO A 12 -21.60 3.72 18.76
CA PRO A 12 -20.79 2.73 18.07
C PRO A 12 -20.29 3.32 16.72
N PRO A 13 -19.05 3.02 16.34
CA PRO A 13 -18.50 3.52 15.07
C PRO A 13 -19.41 3.19 13.88
N ALA A 14 -19.47 4.10 12.87
CA ALA A 14 -20.43 3.99 11.78
C ALA A 14 -20.04 2.91 10.74
N HIS A 15 -21.05 2.12 10.29
CA HIS A 15 -20.95 1.20 9.16
C HIS A 15 -20.86 1.94 7.79
N PRO A 16 -20.32 1.29 6.72
CA PRO A 16 -19.82 -0.10 6.70
C PRO A 16 -18.45 -0.25 7.35
N TYR A 17 -18.24 -1.40 8.01
CA TYR A 17 -16.93 -1.77 8.53
C TYR A 17 -16.08 -2.40 7.42
N THR A 18 -14.83 -1.98 7.34
CA THR A 18 -13.85 -2.49 6.37
C THR A 18 -12.75 -3.26 7.10
N LEU A 19 -12.58 -4.54 6.78
CA LEU A 19 -11.40 -5.30 7.16
C LEU A 19 -10.24 -4.87 6.26
N ALA A 20 -9.32 -4.08 6.80
CA ALA A 20 -8.12 -3.64 6.12
C ALA A 20 -6.97 -4.61 6.42
N ILE A 21 -6.45 -5.25 5.38
CA ILE A 21 -5.34 -6.20 5.42
C ILE A 21 -4.12 -5.57 4.73
N ASP A 22 -2.96 -5.67 5.37
CA ASP A 22 -1.66 -5.25 4.85
C ASP A 22 -0.76 -6.50 4.78
N VAL A 23 -0.49 -6.95 3.55
CA VAL A 23 0.38 -8.09 3.26
C VAL A 23 1.78 -7.58 3.02
N GLY A 24 2.71 -7.88 3.92
CA GLY A 24 4.10 -7.47 3.81
C GLY A 24 5.07 -8.65 3.72
N GLY A 25 6.24 -8.42 3.13
CA GLY A 25 7.29 -9.43 3.02
C GLY A 25 7.87 -9.88 4.37
N THR A 26 7.68 -9.11 5.45
CA THR A 26 8.16 -9.44 6.81
C THR A 26 7.04 -9.66 7.80
N GLY A 27 5.81 -9.24 7.49
CA GLY A 27 4.69 -9.37 8.40
C GLY A 27 3.35 -9.12 7.72
N LEU A 28 2.33 -9.81 8.24
CA LEU A 28 0.93 -9.65 7.87
C LEU A 28 0.24 -8.86 8.97
N LYS A 29 -0.59 -7.90 8.61
CA LYS A 29 -1.33 -7.07 9.56
C LYS A 29 -2.79 -6.95 9.13
N ALA A 30 -3.68 -6.78 10.08
CA ALA A 30 -5.08 -6.52 9.80
C ALA A 30 -5.73 -5.67 10.90
N SER A 31 -6.71 -4.85 10.53
CA SER A 31 -7.55 -4.09 11.43
C SER A 31 -8.96 -3.94 10.85
N VAL A 32 -9.95 -3.71 11.69
CA VAL A 32 -11.29 -3.35 11.24
C VAL A 32 -11.51 -1.86 11.46
N LEU A 33 -11.93 -1.18 10.41
CA LEU A 33 -12.13 0.26 10.36
C LEU A 33 -13.61 0.58 10.13
N SER A 34 -14.12 1.61 10.81
CA SER A 34 -15.42 2.21 10.48
C SER A 34 -15.31 2.98 9.16
N LYS A 35 -16.45 3.41 8.61
CA LYS A 35 -16.48 4.24 7.41
C LYS A 35 -15.70 5.55 7.55
N ASP A 36 -15.54 6.06 8.76
CA ASP A 36 -14.85 7.32 9.07
C ASP A 36 -13.36 7.11 9.39
N GLY A 37 -12.86 5.87 9.27
CA GLY A 37 -11.45 5.54 9.48
C GLY A 37 -11.06 5.23 10.92
N ALA A 38 -12.00 5.27 11.87
CA ALA A 38 -11.70 4.89 13.24
C ALA A 38 -11.47 3.37 13.35
N MET A 39 -10.46 2.97 14.12
CA MET A 39 -10.26 1.56 14.42
C MET A 39 -11.37 1.06 15.35
N VAL A 40 -12.03 -0.03 14.92
CA VAL A 40 -13.11 -0.68 15.69
C VAL A 40 -12.53 -1.65 16.73
N ALA A 41 -11.34 -2.16 16.49
CA ALA A 41 -10.58 -3.04 17.38
C ALA A 41 -9.09 -2.85 17.19
N ASP A 42 -8.28 -3.32 18.14
CA ASP A 42 -6.84 -3.28 18.04
C ASP A 42 -6.35 -4.05 16.80
N ARG A 43 -5.28 -3.53 16.18
CA ARG A 43 -4.63 -4.16 15.05
C ARG A 43 -4.01 -5.50 15.44
N VAL A 44 -4.29 -6.52 14.67
CA VAL A 44 -3.61 -7.81 14.75
C VAL A 44 -2.43 -7.88 13.79
N LYS A 45 -1.37 -8.62 14.18
CA LYS A 45 -0.17 -8.80 13.34
C LYS A 45 0.45 -10.17 13.57
N THR A 46 1.11 -10.70 12.55
CA THR A 46 1.96 -11.89 12.63
C THR A 46 3.14 -11.76 11.67
N GLU A 47 4.20 -12.50 11.91
CA GLU A 47 5.33 -12.56 10.98
C GLU A 47 4.95 -13.32 9.71
N THR A 48 5.51 -12.90 8.58
CA THR A 48 5.39 -13.62 7.31
C THR A 48 6.28 -14.86 7.36
N LYS A 49 5.68 -16.04 7.27
CA LYS A 49 6.40 -17.32 7.25
C LYS A 49 6.67 -17.75 5.82
N TYR A 50 7.88 -18.16 5.54
CA TYR A 50 8.30 -18.66 4.24
C TYR A 50 8.55 -20.17 4.25
N PRO A 51 8.30 -20.90 3.15
CA PRO A 51 7.67 -20.41 1.91
C PRO A 51 6.19 -20.06 2.10
N LEU A 52 5.71 -19.07 1.35
CA LEU A 52 4.31 -18.62 1.43
C LEU A 52 3.65 -18.75 0.04
N PRO A 53 3.05 -19.92 -0.30
CA PRO A 53 2.23 -20.05 -1.49
C PRO A 53 0.92 -19.25 -1.33
N PRO A 54 0.17 -18.97 -2.43
CA PRO A 54 -1.10 -18.27 -2.32
C PRO A 54 -2.15 -19.07 -1.54
N GLU A 55 -2.22 -20.39 -1.75
CA GLU A 55 -3.22 -21.31 -1.21
C GLU A 55 -2.61 -22.49 -0.46
N GLY A 56 -3.49 -23.36 0.08
CA GLY A 56 -3.13 -24.50 0.92
C GLY A 56 -3.03 -24.13 2.40
N ASP A 57 -2.86 -25.15 3.26
CA ASP A 57 -2.89 -24.99 4.73
C ASP A 57 -1.81 -24.04 5.26
N THR A 58 -0.70 -23.90 4.54
CA THR A 58 0.40 -22.97 4.87
C THR A 58 0.44 -21.74 3.97
N GLY A 59 -0.58 -21.53 3.14
CA GLY A 59 -0.67 -20.45 2.17
C GLY A 59 -1.11 -19.12 2.77
N LEU A 60 -1.00 -18.05 1.98
CA LEU A 60 -1.36 -16.71 2.39
C LEU A 60 -2.83 -16.62 2.81
N VAL A 61 -3.76 -17.19 2.03
CA VAL A 61 -5.21 -17.13 2.35
C VAL A 61 -5.50 -17.78 3.70
N ALA A 62 -4.92 -18.94 3.99
CA ALA A 62 -5.06 -19.60 5.29
C ALA A 62 -4.44 -18.77 6.43
N ALA A 63 -3.26 -18.21 6.22
CA ALA A 63 -2.58 -17.36 7.20
C ALA A 63 -3.40 -16.10 7.52
N LEU A 64 -3.99 -15.45 6.50
CA LEU A 64 -4.85 -14.28 6.69
C LEU A 64 -6.16 -14.66 7.39
N THR A 65 -6.80 -15.77 7.01
CA THR A 65 -8.01 -16.27 7.67
C THR A 65 -7.77 -16.50 9.18
N ALA A 66 -6.64 -17.11 9.52
CA ALA A 66 -6.25 -17.31 10.93
C ALA A 66 -5.96 -15.98 11.63
N LEU A 67 -5.27 -15.06 10.99
CA LEU A 67 -4.91 -13.75 11.54
C LEU A 67 -6.13 -12.92 11.93
N VAL A 68 -7.15 -12.89 11.06
CA VAL A 68 -8.32 -12.02 11.26
C VAL A 68 -9.39 -12.61 12.18
N LYS A 69 -9.26 -13.89 12.58
CA LYS A 69 -10.25 -14.58 13.41
C LYS A 69 -10.64 -13.86 14.70
N PRO A 70 -9.70 -13.17 15.44
CA PRO A 70 -10.07 -12.44 16.66
C PRO A 70 -10.71 -11.08 16.40
N LEU A 71 -10.74 -10.60 15.16
CA LEU A 71 -11.30 -9.29 14.83
C LEU A 71 -12.83 -9.33 14.74
N PRO A 72 -13.52 -8.21 15.03
CA PRO A 72 -14.96 -8.12 14.81
C PRO A 72 -15.32 -8.30 13.35
N ALA A 73 -16.58 -8.69 13.11
CA ALA A 73 -17.09 -8.85 11.74
C ALA A 73 -17.01 -7.55 10.95
N ALA A 74 -16.66 -7.67 9.68
CA ALA A 74 -16.64 -6.56 8.73
C ALA A 74 -17.64 -6.81 7.59
N ASP A 75 -18.00 -5.73 6.88
CA ASP A 75 -18.95 -5.79 5.76
C ASP A 75 -18.22 -6.05 4.43
N ARG A 76 -16.95 -5.63 4.35
CA ARG A 76 -16.10 -5.70 3.14
C ARG A 76 -14.63 -5.83 3.51
N ILE A 77 -13.79 -6.22 2.54
CA ILE A 77 -12.36 -6.46 2.73
C ILE A 77 -11.56 -5.62 1.75
N SER A 78 -10.54 -4.92 2.25
CA SER A 78 -9.50 -4.28 1.45
C SER A 78 -8.16 -4.92 1.78
N CYS A 79 -7.43 -5.38 0.76
CA CYS A 79 -6.15 -6.04 0.94
C CYS A 79 -5.05 -5.34 0.13
N GLY A 80 -4.05 -4.80 0.82
CA GLY A 80 -2.81 -4.31 0.23
C GLY A 80 -1.85 -5.45 -0.02
N PHE A 81 -1.28 -5.53 -1.23
CA PHE A 81 -0.36 -6.57 -1.63
C PHE A 81 0.92 -5.97 -2.24
N PRO A 82 2.13 -6.38 -1.81
CA PRO A 82 3.39 -5.82 -2.28
C PRO A 82 3.82 -6.47 -3.60
N GLY A 83 3.22 -6.05 -4.68
CA GLY A 83 3.46 -6.54 -6.04
C GLY A 83 2.44 -5.98 -7.01
N MET A 84 2.57 -6.37 -8.28
CA MET A 84 1.65 -5.89 -9.30
C MET A 84 0.30 -6.60 -9.19
N VAL A 85 -0.74 -5.80 -8.97
CA VAL A 85 -2.14 -6.26 -8.88
C VAL A 85 -2.96 -5.60 -9.99
N ARG A 86 -3.83 -6.37 -10.60
CA ARG A 86 -4.79 -5.85 -11.59
C ARG A 86 -6.11 -6.61 -11.49
N ASN A 87 -7.19 -5.89 -11.20
CA ASN A 87 -8.53 -6.48 -11.03
C ASN A 87 -8.55 -7.66 -10.04
N GLY A 88 -7.83 -7.54 -8.92
CA GLY A 88 -7.71 -8.58 -7.90
C GLY A 88 -6.74 -9.72 -8.22
N LEU A 89 -6.23 -9.79 -9.46
CA LEU A 89 -5.25 -10.79 -9.89
C LEU A 89 -3.83 -10.36 -9.54
N ILE A 90 -3.05 -11.26 -8.97
CA ILE A 90 -1.63 -11.05 -8.69
C ILE A 90 -0.82 -11.33 -9.96
N LEU A 91 -0.25 -10.29 -10.57
CA LEU A 91 0.59 -10.40 -11.76
C LEU A 91 2.07 -10.59 -11.42
N SER A 92 2.53 -10.05 -10.28
CA SER A 92 3.85 -10.31 -9.72
C SER A 92 3.79 -10.36 -8.20
N ALA A 93 4.63 -11.21 -7.59
CA ALA A 93 4.72 -11.40 -6.14
C ALA A 93 6.20 -11.52 -5.71
N PRO A 94 7.04 -10.46 -5.91
CA PRO A 94 8.50 -10.57 -5.80
C PRO A 94 8.96 -11.06 -4.42
N HIS A 95 8.22 -10.75 -3.37
CA HIS A 95 8.51 -11.19 -2.00
C HIS A 95 8.17 -12.66 -1.76
N PHE A 96 7.20 -13.24 -2.49
CA PHE A 96 6.59 -14.54 -2.16
C PHE A 96 6.96 -15.66 -3.13
N VAL A 97 7.65 -15.35 -4.22
CA VAL A 97 8.17 -16.35 -5.17
C VAL A 97 9.48 -16.99 -4.72
N THR A 98 9.86 -16.86 -3.45
CA THR A 98 11.11 -17.34 -2.86
C THR A 98 10.83 -18.24 -1.64
N LYS A 99 11.71 -19.20 -1.37
CA LYS A 99 11.54 -20.11 -0.21
C LYS A 99 11.92 -19.52 1.13
N LYS A 100 12.80 -18.52 1.15
CA LYS A 100 13.41 -17.99 2.37
C LYS A 100 13.12 -16.50 2.59
N GLY A 101 12.26 -15.91 1.75
CA GLY A 101 11.90 -14.51 1.86
C GLY A 101 12.62 -13.58 0.85
N PRO A 102 12.32 -12.29 0.90
CA PRO A 102 12.80 -11.30 -0.05
C PRO A 102 14.33 -11.31 -0.22
N GLY A 103 14.80 -11.12 -1.46
CA GLY A 103 16.23 -11.09 -1.78
C GLY A 103 16.89 -12.47 -1.90
N THR A 104 16.14 -13.58 -1.78
CA THR A 104 16.65 -14.94 -1.98
C THR A 104 16.26 -15.50 -3.35
N ALA A 105 16.81 -16.66 -3.71
CA ALA A 105 16.58 -17.26 -5.02
C ALA A 105 15.09 -17.58 -5.28
N VAL A 106 14.65 -17.28 -6.51
CA VAL A 106 13.28 -17.53 -6.97
C VAL A 106 13.03 -19.04 -7.05
N ASP A 107 11.89 -19.47 -6.54
CA ASP A 107 11.37 -20.83 -6.67
C ASP A 107 10.34 -20.89 -7.81
N GLN A 108 10.58 -21.72 -8.80
CA GLN A 108 9.72 -21.80 -9.99
C GLN A 108 8.31 -22.31 -9.69
N LYS A 109 8.14 -23.13 -8.64
CA LYS A 109 6.79 -23.62 -8.24
C LYS A 109 5.99 -22.49 -7.60
N LEU A 110 6.63 -21.69 -6.73
CA LEU A 110 5.98 -20.50 -6.14
C LEU A 110 5.69 -19.47 -7.21
N LEU A 111 6.62 -19.23 -8.14
CA LEU A 111 6.39 -18.30 -9.26
C LEU A 111 5.16 -18.72 -10.07
N ALA A 112 5.04 -20.00 -10.42
CA ALA A 112 3.89 -20.53 -11.14
C ALA A 112 2.58 -20.43 -10.31
N ALA A 113 2.64 -20.70 -9.00
CA ALA A 113 1.47 -20.65 -8.12
C ALA A 113 0.92 -19.22 -7.95
N TRP A 114 1.81 -18.22 -7.91
CA TRP A 114 1.42 -16.82 -7.78
C TRP A 114 0.98 -16.19 -9.11
N ALA A 115 1.36 -16.75 -10.24
CA ALA A 115 1.09 -16.17 -11.55
C ALA A 115 -0.43 -16.12 -11.83
N LYS A 116 -0.97 -14.90 -11.90
CA LYS A 116 -2.41 -14.61 -12.11
C LYS A 116 -3.33 -15.23 -11.05
N PHE A 117 -2.83 -15.43 -9.84
CA PHE A 117 -3.68 -15.88 -8.74
C PHE A 117 -4.72 -14.82 -8.40
N ASP A 118 -6.00 -15.23 -8.35
CA ASP A 118 -7.12 -14.35 -7.99
C ASP A 118 -7.25 -14.27 -6.47
N LEU A 119 -6.49 -13.36 -5.88
CA LEU A 119 -6.49 -13.16 -4.42
C LEU A 119 -7.81 -12.53 -3.94
N ALA A 120 -8.46 -11.70 -4.76
CA ALA A 120 -9.74 -11.10 -4.37
C ALA A 120 -10.85 -12.15 -4.23
N SER A 121 -10.99 -13.04 -5.22
CA SER A 121 -11.94 -14.15 -5.17
C SER A 121 -11.63 -15.13 -4.04
N ALA A 122 -10.35 -15.45 -3.83
CA ALA A 122 -9.92 -16.36 -2.77
C ALA A 122 -10.23 -15.81 -1.37
N LEU A 123 -9.98 -14.51 -1.13
CA LEU A 123 -10.35 -13.85 0.14
C LEU A 123 -11.87 -13.75 0.32
N THR A 124 -12.60 -13.46 -0.76
CA THR A 124 -14.07 -13.43 -0.73
C THR A 124 -14.63 -14.79 -0.33
N ALA A 125 -14.12 -15.86 -0.93
CA ALA A 125 -14.55 -17.24 -0.61
C ALA A 125 -14.18 -17.64 0.83
N ALA A 126 -12.96 -17.31 1.28
CA ALA A 126 -12.47 -17.71 2.59
C ALA A 126 -13.14 -16.95 3.75
N LEU A 127 -13.47 -15.67 3.56
CA LEU A 127 -13.96 -14.79 4.63
C LEU A 127 -15.46 -14.42 4.47
N GLY A 128 -16.09 -14.82 3.38
CA GLY A 128 -17.54 -14.64 3.14
C GLY A 128 -17.95 -13.18 2.94
N LYS A 129 -17.03 -12.29 2.56
CA LYS A 129 -17.30 -10.86 2.32
C LYS A 129 -16.63 -10.41 1.03
N PRO A 130 -17.21 -9.45 0.30
CA PRO A 130 -16.59 -8.93 -0.92
C PRO A 130 -15.20 -8.37 -0.60
N ALA A 131 -14.21 -8.71 -1.43
CA ALA A 131 -12.83 -8.28 -1.27
C ALA A 131 -12.33 -7.50 -2.49
N LYS A 132 -11.63 -6.40 -2.22
CA LYS A 132 -10.80 -5.68 -3.20
C LYS A 132 -9.34 -5.84 -2.82
N VAL A 133 -8.49 -6.09 -3.82
CA VAL A 133 -7.04 -6.21 -3.66
C VAL A 133 -6.37 -5.21 -4.58
N ALA A 134 -5.43 -4.45 -4.05
CA ALA A 134 -4.64 -3.49 -4.81
C ALA A 134 -3.18 -3.49 -4.32
N ASN A 135 -2.30 -2.85 -5.06
CA ASN A 135 -0.95 -2.61 -4.58
C ASN A 135 -0.96 -1.74 -3.31
N ASP A 136 0.05 -1.85 -2.47
CA ASP A 136 0.17 -1.09 -1.23
C ASP A 136 0.28 0.43 -1.47
N ALA A 137 0.95 0.86 -2.56
CA ALA A 137 1.00 2.26 -2.95
C ALA A 137 -0.37 2.75 -3.49
N ASP A 138 -1.13 1.92 -4.20
CA ASP A 138 -2.49 2.25 -4.67
C ASP A 138 -3.42 2.53 -3.47
N ILE A 139 -3.34 1.68 -2.44
CA ILE A 139 -4.12 1.87 -1.21
C ILE A 139 -3.71 3.16 -0.49
N GLN A 140 -2.39 3.40 -0.36
CA GLN A 140 -1.92 4.65 0.26
C GLN A 140 -2.35 5.88 -0.54
N GLY A 141 -2.31 5.78 -1.86
CA GLY A 141 -2.75 6.83 -2.77
C GLY A 141 -4.23 7.15 -2.62
N ALA A 142 -5.09 6.14 -2.57
CA ALA A 142 -6.53 6.33 -2.40
C ALA A 142 -6.92 7.15 -1.15
N ALA A 143 -6.05 7.17 -0.13
CA ALA A 143 -6.27 7.95 1.09
C ALA A 143 -6.03 9.46 0.92
N VAL A 144 -5.24 9.88 -0.07
CA VAL A 144 -4.72 11.24 -0.15
C VAL A 144 -5.19 12.03 -1.38
N VAL A 145 -5.59 11.33 -2.44
CA VAL A 145 -6.08 11.97 -3.68
C VAL A 145 -7.37 12.73 -3.43
N LYS A 146 -7.56 13.83 -4.16
CA LYS A 146 -8.72 14.71 -4.05
C LYS A 146 -9.73 14.50 -5.17
N GLY A 147 -9.33 13.84 -6.26
CA GLY A 147 -10.19 13.59 -7.41
C GLY A 147 -10.20 14.74 -8.42
N ASP A 148 -9.09 15.41 -8.59
CA ASP A 148 -8.96 16.57 -9.47
C ASP A 148 -7.86 16.33 -10.51
N GLY A 149 -8.24 15.97 -11.72
CA GLY A 149 -7.34 15.68 -12.83
C GLY A 149 -6.47 14.45 -12.62
N LEU A 150 -5.25 14.48 -13.17
CA LEU A 150 -4.26 13.42 -13.05
C LEU A 150 -3.43 13.61 -11.77
N GLU A 151 -3.69 12.79 -10.80
CA GLU A 151 -3.00 12.76 -9.51
C GLU A 151 -2.02 11.59 -9.45
N VAL A 152 -0.75 11.88 -9.23
CA VAL A 152 0.31 10.89 -9.07
C VAL A 152 0.66 10.75 -7.60
N VAL A 153 0.83 9.54 -7.13
CA VAL A 153 1.30 9.26 -5.76
C VAL A 153 2.60 8.49 -5.86
N ILE A 154 3.61 8.92 -5.12
CA ILE A 154 4.84 8.14 -4.91
C ILE A 154 5.05 7.89 -3.43
N THR A 155 5.55 6.71 -3.10
CA THR A 155 5.90 6.33 -1.74
C THR A 155 7.39 6.03 -1.63
N LEU A 156 8.05 6.69 -0.69
CA LEU A 156 9.49 6.62 -0.46
C LEU A 156 9.73 5.90 0.88
N GLY A 157 10.13 4.64 0.80
CA GLY A 157 10.36 3.78 1.96
C GLY A 157 11.51 2.82 1.71
N THR A 158 11.34 1.54 2.05
CA THR A 158 12.29 0.47 1.71
C THR A 158 12.59 0.50 0.21
N GLY A 159 11.55 0.70 -0.60
CA GLY A 159 11.60 0.90 -2.04
C GLY A 159 10.94 2.20 -2.47
N PHE A 160 10.64 2.26 -3.78
CA PHE A 160 9.88 3.30 -4.45
C PHE A 160 8.55 2.71 -4.90
N GLY A 161 7.45 3.20 -4.39
CA GLY A 161 6.11 2.80 -4.85
C GLY A 161 5.44 3.91 -5.64
N SER A 162 4.45 3.57 -6.47
CA SER A 162 3.72 4.53 -7.28
C SER A 162 2.26 4.13 -7.45
N ALA A 163 1.38 5.13 -7.58
CA ALA A 163 -0.02 4.96 -7.93
C ALA A 163 -0.48 6.15 -8.77
N LEU A 164 -1.44 5.92 -9.65
CA LEU A 164 -2.01 6.95 -10.52
C LEU A 164 -3.53 6.97 -10.38
N PHE A 165 -4.07 8.18 -10.38
CA PHE A 165 -5.52 8.42 -10.31
C PHE A 165 -5.90 9.46 -11.34
N MET A 166 -7.03 9.25 -12.00
CA MET A 166 -7.65 10.23 -12.90
C MET A 166 -9.03 10.56 -12.36
N ASP A 167 -9.27 11.83 -12.06
CA ASP A 167 -10.54 12.31 -11.51
C ASP A 167 -11.03 11.47 -10.30
N GLY A 168 -10.07 11.10 -9.42
CA GLY A 168 -10.30 10.28 -8.24
C GLY A 168 -10.44 8.79 -8.48
N GLN A 169 -10.41 8.30 -9.74
CA GLN A 169 -10.47 6.89 -10.07
C GLN A 169 -9.07 6.28 -10.16
N LEU A 170 -8.87 5.14 -9.51
CA LEU A 170 -7.60 4.42 -9.57
C LEU A 170 -7.36 3.92 -11.00
N MET A 171 -6.25 4.31 -11.57
CA MET A 171 -5.79 3.81 -12.87
C MET A 171 -5.12 2.44 -12.73
N PRO A 172 -4.94 1.69 -13.84
CA PRO A 172 -4.19 0.45 -13.79
C PRO A 172 -2.81 0.65 -13.18
N HIS A 173 -2.46 -0.15 -12.18
CA HIS A 173 -1.18 -0.06 -11.49
C HIS A 173 0.00 -0.16 -12.45
N LEU A 174 0.94 0.77 -12.33
CA LEU A 174 2.21 0.79 -13.05
C LEU A 174 3.36 0.67 -12.05
N GLU A 175 4.22 -0.33 -12.25
CA GLU A 175 5.37 -0.58 -11.37
C GLU A 175 6.56 0.30 -11.78
N LEU A 176 6.48 1.59 -11.51
CA LEU A 176 7.53 2.56 -11.85
C LEU A 176 8.85 2.29 -11.11
N ALA A 177 8.80 1.56 -10.00
CA ALA A 177 9.98 1.15 -9.25
C ALA A 177 11.04 0.49 -10.14
N HIS A 178 10.60 -0.31 -11.13
CA HIS A 178 11.48 -1.05 -12.04
C HIS A 178 11.82 -0.31 -13.32
N GLN A 179 11.28 0.90 -13.51
CA GLN A 179 11.61 1.73 -14.66
C GLN A 179 13.08 2.17 -14.58
N PRO A 180 13.86 2.05 -15.68
CA PRO A 180 15.20 2.64 -15.74
C PRO A 180 15.17 4.14 -15.44
N PHE A 181 16.07 4.58 -14.60
CA PHE A 181 16.13 5.97 -14.15
C PHE A 181 17.46 6.64 -14.53
N ARG A 182 18.55 6.20 -13.94
CA ARG A 182 19.88 6.76 -14.20
C ARG A 182 20.98 5.71 -14.02
N LYS A 183 22.08 5.81 -14.80
CA LYS A 183 23.26 4.93 -14.71
C LYS A 183 22.89 3.43 -14.79
N ASP A 184 21.96 3.09 -15.66
CA ASP A 184 21.44 1.73 -15.84
C ASP A 184 20.78 1.12 -14.59
N GLU A 185 20.44 1.95 -13.60
CA GLU A 185 19.74 1.55 -12.38
C GLU A 185 18.28 2.08 -12.40
N THR A 186 17.42 1.45 -11.62
CA THR A 186 15.99 1.76 -11.55
C THR A 186 15.66 2.91 -10.59
N TYR A 187 14.41 3.38 -10.60
CA TYR A 187 13.91 4.31 -9.57
C TYR A 187 14.09 3.73 -8.17
N ASN A 188 13.81 2.43 -7.99
CA ASN A 188 13.96 1.75 -6.72
C ASN A 188 15.42 1.74 -6.22
N ASP A 189 16.37 1.43 -7.12
CA ASP A 189 17.80 1.37 -6.79
C ASP A 189 18.38 2.74 -6.44
N GLN A 190 17.80 3.82 -6.95
CA GLN A 190 18.30 5.18 -6.77
C GLN A 190 17.59 5.95 -5.65
N LEU A 191 16.33 5.59 -5.30
CA LEU A 191 15.46 6.35 -4.38
C LEU A 191 15.00 5.55 -3.16
N GLY A 192 15.19 4.23 -3.11
CA GLY A 192 14.88 3.41 -1.95
C GLY A 192 15.78 3.74 -0.74
N GLU A 193 15.38 3.26 0.43
CA GLU A 193 16.07 3.50 1.72
C GLU A 193 17.56 3.16 1.69
N LEU A 194 17.94 2.07 1.00
CA LEU A 194 19.33 1.65 0.88
C LEU A 194 20.15 2.69 0.11
N ALA A 195 19.62 3.21 -0.98
CA ALA A 195 20.27 4.25 -1.77
C ALA A 195 20.48 5.53 -0.94
N ARG A 196 19.44 5.94 -0.18
CA ARG A 196 19.51 7.10 0.71
C ARG A 196 20.61 6.93 1.77
N LYS A 197 20.65 5.78 2.46
CA LYS A 197 21.67 5.50 3.47
C LYS A 197 23.10 5.49 2.92
N ASN A 198 23.29 4.97 1.71
CA ASN A 198 24.59 4.85 1.08
C ASN A 198 25.12 6.17 0.51
N LYS A 199 24.24 7.09 0.10
CA LYS A 199 24.60 8.32 -0.62
C LYS A 199 24.39 9.61 0.20
N GLY A 200 23.67 9.52 1.32
CA GLY A 200 23.30 10.66 2.15
C GLY A 200 22.05 11.39 1.63
N ASP A 201 21.41 12.15 2.54
CA ASP A 201 20.13 12.82 2.29
C ASP A 201 20.25 13.89 1.17
N GLU A 202 21.35 14.66 1.10
CA GLU A 202 21.58 15.68 0.08
C GLU A 202 21.59 15.07 -1.35
N THR A 203 22.43 14.08 -1.59
CA THR A 203 22.49 13.40 -2.89
C THR A 203 21.18 12.73 -3.25
N TRP A 204 20.48 12.18 -2.26
CA TRP A 204 19.20 11.52 -2.43
C TRP A 204 18.11 12.53 -2.81
N ASN A 205 18.05 13.71 -2.17
CA ASN A 205 17.11 14.77 -2.51
C ASN A 205 17.34 15.28 -3.95
N HIS A 206 18.59 15.49 -4.35
CA HIS A 206 18.90 15.87 -5.74
C HIS A 206 18.38 14.84 -6.76
N ARG A 207 18.51 13.53 -6.47
CA ARG A 207 17.93 12.48 -7.32
C ARG A 207 16.41 12.48 -7.30
N LEU A 208 15.80 12.73 -6.14
CA LEU A 208 14.35 12.85 -6.03
C LEU A 208 13.83 13.97 -6.92
N ARG A 209 14.49 15.13 -6.92
CA ARG A 209 14.14 16.23 -7.83
C ARG A 209 14.23 15.82 -9.30
N GLU A 210 15.30 15.14 -9.70
CA GLU A 210 15.44 14.59 -11.06
C GLU A 210 14.30 13.62 -11.40
N ALA A 211 13.96 12.74 -10.47
CA ALA A 211 12.84 11.80 -10.62
C ALA A 211 11.50 12.52 -10.79
N ILE A 212 11.22 13.53 -9.99
CA ILE A 212 9.98 14.32 -10.08
C ILE A 212 9.90 15.05 -11.43
N THR A 213 11.02 15.61 -11.90
CA THR A 213 11.08 16.25 -13.22
C THR A 213 10.77 15.26 -14.34
N ASN A 214 11.30 14.03 -14.26
CA ASN A 214 11.00 12.99 -15.24
C ASN A 214 9.53 12.54 -15.18
N LEU A 215 8.96 12.42 -13.97
CA LEU A 215 7.54 12.07 -13.79
C LEU A 215 6.62 13.19 -14.32
N ASP A 216 6.98 14.45 -14.10
CA ASP A 216 6.24 15.58 -14.66
C ASP A 216 6.28 15.57 -16.19
N ALA A 217 7.44 15.37 -16.78
CA ALA A 217 7.59 15.27 -18.23
C ALA A 217 6.84 14.08 -18.84
N LEU A 218 6.73 12.96 -18.09
CA LEU A 218 6.04 11.76 -18.54
C LEU A 218 4.52 11.85 -18.41
N PHE A 219 4.04 12.29 -17.26
CA PHE A 219 2.61 12.26 -16.92
C PHE A 219 1.92 13.60 -17.10
N PHE A 220 2.67 14.70 -17.02
CA PHE A 220 2.09 16.05 -17.02
C PHE A 220 1.01 16.16 -15.92
N PHE A 221 1.33 15.71 -14.71
CA PHE A 221 0.39 15.59 -13.61
C PHE A 221 -0.13 16.93 -13.11
N ASP A 222 -1.37 16.94 -12.67
CA ASP A 222 -1.98 18.10 -11.99
C ASP A 222 -1.49 18.19 -10.55
N HIS A 223 -1.34 17.05 -9.86
CA HIS A 223 -0.84 17.00 -8.49
C HIS A 223 0.01 15.76 -8.21
N LEU A 224 1.05 15.93 -7.38
CA LEU A 224 1.92 14.86 -6.90
C LEU A 224 1.87 14.76 -5.38
N TYR A 225 1.51 13.58 -4.86
CA TYR A 225 1.61 13.28 -3.43
C TYR A 225 2.86 12.45 -3.17
N ILE A 226 3.63 12.80 -2.14
CA ILE A 226 4.83 12.07 -1.74
C ILE A 226 4.69 11.59 -0.31
N GLY A 227 4.57 10.27 -0.16
CA GLY A 227 4.43 9.59 1.13
C GLY A 227 5.59 8.65 1.45
N GLY A 228 5.38 7.78 2.45
CA GLY A 228 6.36 6.82 2.90
C GLY A 228 7.30 7.33 3.99
N GLY A 229 8.04 6.41 4.62
CA GLY A 229 8.87 6.70 5.80
C GLY A 229 10.00 7.70 5.55
N ASN A 230 10.47 7.82 4.31
CA ASN A 230 11.51 8.77 3.90
C ASN A 230 10.98 10.15 3.51
N ALA A 231 9.67 10.34 3.36
CA ALA A 231 9.07 11.63 3.00
C ALA A 231 9.49 12.76 3.96
N ARG A 232 9.70 12.46 5.24
CA ARG A 232 10.22 13.39 6.26
C ARG A 232 11.67 13.85 6.03
N ARG A 233 12.38 13.24 5.07
CA ARG A 233 13.78 13.56 4.73
C ARG A 233 13.89 14.44 3.50
N ILE A 234 12.73 14.79 2.90
CA ILE A 234 12.68 15.63 1.72
C ILE A 234 13.07 17.06 2.10
N ASP A 235 14.04 17.57 1.38
CA ASP A 235 14.35 18.99 1.41
C ASP A 235 13.41 19.72 0.45
N ARG A 236 12.53 20.56 1.00
CA ARG A 236 11.52 21.27 0.22
C ARG A 236 12.13 22.35 -0.67
N ASP A 237 13.25 22.91 -0.28
CA ASP A 237 13.95 23.94 -1.05
C ASP A 237 14.53 23.35 -2.34
N ASP A 238 14.89 22.06 -2.33
CA ASP A 238 15.35 21.34 -3.51
C ASP A 238 14.24 21.07 -4.55
N LEU A 239 12.96 21.14 -4.17
CA LEU A 239 11.84 20.85 -5.08
C LEU A 239 11.56 21.99 -6.08
N GLY A 240 11.97 23.22 -5.78
CA GLY A 240 11.89 24.36 -6.69
C GLY A 240 10.46 24.67 -7.16
N ASP A 241 10.31 25.01 -8.45
CA ASP A 241 9.04 25.50 -9.04
C ASP A 241 7.91 24.48 -9.04
N VAL A 242 8.21 23.19 -8.96
CA VAL A 242 7.19 22.13 -8.92
C VAL A 242 6.53 22.00 -7.55
N LEU A 243 7.08 22.64 -6.50
CA LEU A 243 6.56 22.55 -5.12
C LEU A 243 5.09 22.92 -5.00
N GLY A 244 4.61 23.87 -5.82
CA GLY A 244 3.19 24.28 -5.82
C GLY A 244 2.18 23.19 -6.17
N ARG A 245 2.64 22.11 -6.85
CA ARG A 245 1.84 20.96 -7.23
C ARG A 245 2.17 19.70 -6.40
N ILE A 246 2.95 19.85 -5.32
CA ILE A 246 3.39 18.71 -4.50
C ILE A 246 2.79 18.80 -3.10
N THR A 247 2.25 17.71 -2.61
CA THR A 247 1.89 17.52 -1.20
C THR A 247 2.73 16.39 -0.60
N ILE A 248 3.49 16.72 0.45
CA ILE A 248 4.19 15.70 1.25
C ILE A 248 3.20 15.22 2.32
N VAL A 249 2.89 13.92 2.32
CA VAL A 249 1.94 13.29 3.23
C VAL A 249 2.67 12.45 4.29
N ASP A 250 2.13 12.41 5.48
CA ASP A 250 2.67 11.56 6.54
C ASP A 250 2.16 10.10 6.44
N ASN A 251 2.72 9.20 7.28
CA ASN A 251 2.46 7.77 7.21
C ASN A 251 1.07 7.33 7.73
N THR A 252 0.20 8.24 8.15
CA THR A 252 -1.13 7.89 8.66
C THR A 252 -2.11 7.53 7.53
N ALA A 253 -1.81 7.97 6.30
CA ALA A 253 -2.64 7.75 5.12
C ALA A 253 -2.92 6.26 4.81
N GLY A 254 -1.96 5.35 5.07
CA GLY A 254 -2.10 3.93 4.73
C GLY A 254 -3.28 3.21 5.41
N ILE A 255 -3.76 3.69 6.56
CA ILE A 255 -4.89 3.09 7.26
C ILE A 255 -6.21 3.49 6.59
N LEU A 256 -6.36 4.76 6.22
CA LEU A 256 -7.56 5.29 5.57
C LEU A 256 -7.73 4.77 4.14
N GLY A 257 -6.63 4.47 3.47
CA GLY A 257 -6.64 3.98 2.09
C GLY A 257 -7.43 2.68 1.90
N GLY A 258 -7.46 1.81 2.90
CA GLY A 258 -8.28 0.60 2.87
C GLY A 258 -9.78 0.88 2.70
N ILE A 259 -10.28 1.98 3.27
CA ILE A 259 -11.68 2.39 3.12
C ILE A 259 -11.88 3.04 1.75
N LYS A 260 -10.99 3.94 1.39
CA LYS A 260 -11.04 4.73 0.16
C LYS A 260 -10.95 3.88 -1.11
N LEU A 261 -10.29 2.71 -1.04
CA LEU A 261 -10.27 1.75 -2.16
C LEU A 261 -11.68 1.37 -2.66
N TRP A 262 -12.70 1.47 -1.82
CA TRP A 262 -14.10 1.21 -2.19
C TRP A 262 -14.80 2.41 -2.85
N GLU A 263 -14.15 3.57 -2.84
CA GLU A 263 -14.65 4.81 -3.44
C GLU A 263 -13.97 5.12 -4.78
N VAL A 264 -12.74 4.63 -4.99
CA VAL A 264 -11.89 4.93 -6.17
C VAL A 264 -11.83 3.82 -7.23
N GLN A 265 -12.67 2.79 -7.13
CA GLN A 265 -12.76 1.68 -8.10
C GLN A 265 -14.20 1.42 -8.52
#